data_e2d360a81f6a56ea8915dfb2e2992474
#
_entry.id   e2d360a81f6a56ea8915dfb2e2992474
#
_cell.length_a   1.000
_cell.length_b   1.000
_cell.length_c   1.000
_cell.angle_alpha   90.00
_cell.angle_beta   90.00
_cell.angle_gamma   90.00
#
_symmetry.space_group_name_H-M   'P 1'
#
loop_
_entity.id
_entity.type
_entity.pdbx_description
1 polymer ?
#
loop_
_entity_poly.entity_id
_entity_poly.type
_entity_poly.pdbx_seq_one_letter_code
_entity_poly.pdbx_strand_id
1 'polypeptide(L)'
;MEKKRYNVLFIQVDQWGEKFLNFTGNDKIMTPTINQLARDGVTYSNCYSTCPVCIPARRSLMTGLFPKAHGDRVYSDRMKMPSVTTLAEAFHQAGYHTMAVGKLHVYPQRNRIGFQDVILQEEGRYEFGGPDDYQIWLGENGYIGQEFLHGMGNNTYYTRTWPLGENAHPTTWATGQMVKQIKRRDPEKPAFFYLSYTFPHPPLVPLSEYWNMYSDQDIQEPEYGDWEDESFIFKELMEAARYYSHKEMIRAKKAYYAQCTHIDHQIRLVIGALKEEGILDDTILVFTSDHGEMLFDHGMVGKRTFYENSAHIPLIFSGKPIVDIRGKIDDRIACLEDIMPTLLDLCNIQVPDTVEGRSLFEKERRDFLYGEISEGYRATRMIRMENYKLIYYPYGNKIQIFDILQDKNELHDLSDKDEFKNVKEEMLIRL
;
A
#
# COMPACT_ATOMS: atom_id res chain seq x y z
N MET A 1 -5.13 31.90 19.97
CA MET A 1 -6.16 30.99 19.41
C MET A 1 -5.57 29.60 19.42
N GLU A 2 -6.23 28.65 20.07
CA GLU A 2 -5.84 27.24 19.95
C GLU A 2 -5.88 26.83 18.47
N LYS A 3 -4.81 26.20 17.97
CA LYS A 3 -4.80 25.71 16.60
C LYS A 3 -5.86 24.61 16.47
N LYS A 4 -6.66 24.67 15.40
CA LYS A 4 -7.71 23.68 15.13
C LYS A 4 -7.10 22.30 15.00
N ARG A 5 -7.65 21.31 15.71
CA ARG A 5 -7.28 19.90 15.60
C ARG A 5 -8.19 19.24 14.55
N TYR A 6 -7.59 18.57 13.60
CA TYR A 6 -8.30 17.85 12.54
C TYR A 6 -8.40 16.37 12.86
N ASN A 7 -9.52 15.74 12.52
CA ASN A 7 -9.57 14.29 12.45
C ASN A 7 -8.70 13.78 11.30
N VAL A 8 -8.31 12.53 11.35
CA VAL A 8 -7.60 11.86 10.26
C VAL A 8 -8.34 10.58 9.91
N LEU A 9 -8.68 10.38 8.64
CA LEU A 9 -9.04 9.09 8.08
C LEU A 9 -7.89 8.61 7.19
N PHE A 10 -7.13 7.65 7.69
CA PHE A 10 -6.05 7.00 6.99
C PHE A 10 -6.56 5.72 6.33
N ILE A 11 -6.54 5.66 5.02
CA ILE A 11 -6.98 4.52 4.23
C ILE A 11 -5.75 3.85 3.62
N GLN A 12 -5.43 2.65 4.07
CA GLN A 12 -4.40 1.80 3.51
C GLN A 12 -5.04 0.61 2.79
N VAL A 13 -4.49 0.27 1.64
CA VAL A 13 -4.83 -0.96 0.92
C VAL A 13 -3.61 -1.86 0.85
N ASP A 14 -3.79 -3.17 0.74
CA ASP A 14 -2.70 -4.11 0.61
C ASP A 14 -2.47 -4.44 -0.86
N GLN A 15 -1.23 -4.21 -1.34
CA GLN A 15 -0.80 -4.66 -2.66
C GLN A 15 -1.47 -3.94 -3.84
N TRP A 16 -1.53 -2.58 -3.78
CA TRP A 16 -2.07 -1.76 -4.87
C TRP A 16 -1.01 -0.78 -5.40
N GLY A 17 -0.49 -1.06 -6.61
CA GLY A 17 0.48 -0.20 -7.29
C GLY A 17 -0.17 1.05 -7.90
N GLU A 18 0.60 2.13 -8.02
CA GLU A 18 0.17 3.41 -8.58
C GLU A 18 -0.38 3.26 -10.01
N LYS A 19 0.22 2.41 -10.85
CA LYS A 19 -0.21 2.08 -12.22
C LYS A 19 -1.68 1.62 -12.30
N PHE A 20 -2.25 1.10 -11.23
CA PHE A 20 -3.61 0.56 -11.19
C PHE A 20 -4.64 1.57 -10.65
N LEU A 21 -4.49 2.84 -11.02
CA LEU A 21 -5.44 3.91 -10.76
C LEU A 21 -5.86 4.60 -12.05
N ASN A 22 -7.11 5.01 -12.14
CA ASN A 22 -7.61 5.63 -13.37
C ASN A 22 -6.95 6.99 -13.65
N PHE A 23 -6.78 7.83 -12.63
CA PHE A 23 -6.22 9.18 -12.83
C PHE A 23 -4.72 9.17 -13.16
N THR A 24 -4.01 8.06 -12.99
CA THR A 24 -2.59 7.90 -13.37
C THR A 24 -2.41 7.45 -14.83
N GLY A 25 -3.52 7.24 -15.54
CA GLY A 25 -3.53 6.92 -16.97
C GLY A 25 -4.06 5.53 -17.33
N ASN A 26 -4.48 4.72 -16.34
CA ASN A 26 -5.13 3.44 -16.61
C ASN A 26 -6.62 3.66 -16.89
N ASP A 27 -6.99 3.81 -18.15
CA ASP A 27 -8.37 4.07 -18.59
C ASP A 27 -9.32 2.88 -18.42
N LYS A 28 -8.79 1.70 -18.11
CA LYS A 28 -9.55 0.45 -17.97
C LYS A 28 -10.08 0.23 -16.55
N ILE A 29 -9.43 0.79 -15.54
CA ILE A 29 -9.85 0.63 -14.14
C ILE A 29 -10.77 1.76 -13.69
N MET A 30 -11.79 1.42 -12.93
CA MET A 30 -12.79 2.38 -12.43
C MET A 30 -12.54 2.70 -10.95
N THR A 31 -12.01 3.90 -10.68
CA THR A 31 -11.71 4.39 -9.31
C THR A 31 -12.23 5.82 -9.09
N PRO A 32 -13.56 6.06 -9.26
CA PRO A 32 -14.11 7.41 -9.24
C PRO A 32 -13.96 8.13 -7.90
N THR A 33 -14.00 7.41 -6.77
CA THR A 33 -13.83 7.99 -5.43
C THR A 33 -12.39 8.44 -5.21
N ILE A 34 -11.42 7.59 -5.56
CA ILE A 34 -9.99 7.92 -5.43
C ILE A 34 -9.63 9.05 -6.40
N ASN A 35 -10.20 9.05 -7.63
CA ASN A 35 -10.06 10.16 -8.56
C ASN A 35 -10.58 11.48 -7.98
N GLN A 36 -11.66 11.44 -7.19
CA GLN A 36 -12.18 12.63 -6.52
C GLN A 36 -11.24 13.09 -5.40
N LEU A 37 -10.70 12.15 -4.60
CA LEU A 37 -9.69 12.49 -3.58
C LEU A 37 -8.47 13.16 -4.19
N ALA A 38 -7.96 12.67 -5.32
CA ALA A 38 -6.85 13.27 -6.05
C ALA A 38 -7.17 14.69 -6.54
N ARG A 39 -8.38 14.92 -7.07
CA ARG A 39 -8.82 16.26 -7.50
C ARG A 39 -9.00 17.24 -6.34
N ASP A 40 -9.45 16.74 -5.19
CA ASP A 40 -9.71 17.56 -3.99
C ASP A 40 -8.51 17.67 -3.05
N GLY A 41 -7.37 17.06 -3.41
CA GLY A 41 -6.18 16.97 -2.59
C GLY A 41 -4.89 17.22 -3.36
N VAL A 42 -3.80 16.71 -2.82
CA VAL A 42 -2.48 16.63 -3.47
C VAL A 42 -2.11 15.16 -3.67
N THR A 43 -1.62 14.85 -4.87
CA THR A 43 -1.08 13.54 -5.22
C THR A 43 0.44 13.62 -5.32
N TYR A 44 1.14 12.73 -4.61
CA TYR A 44 2.58 12.55 -4.75
C TYR A 44 2.86 11.47 -5.77
N SER A 45 3.28 11.87 -6.98
CA SER A 45 3.40 10.98 -8.13
C SER A 45 4.64 10.09 -8.12
N ASN A 46 5.54 10.23 -7.16
CA ASN A 46 6.76 9.44 -7.00
C ASN A 46 6.90 8.92 -5.57
N CYS A 47 5.87 8.22 -5.08
CA CYS A 47 5.89 7.62 -3.75
C CYS A 47 6.28 6.13 -3.82
N TYR A 48 7.23 5.71 -2.99
CA TYR A 48 7.77 4.35 -3.02
C TYR A 48 7.70 3.65 -1.66
N SER A 49 7.50 2.34 -1.72
CA SER A 49 7.79 1.42 -0.63
C SER A 49 9.27 1.08 -0.65
N THR A 50 10.01 1.43 0.39
CA THR A 50 11.47 1.21 0.51
C THR A 50 11.83 -0.24 0.81
N CYS A 51 10.83 -1.04 1.22
CA CYS A 51 10.88 -2.49 1.33
C CYS A 51 9.53 -3.07 0.90
N PRO A 52 9.31 -3.31 -0.42
CA PRO A 52 8.00 -3.64 -0.96
C PRO A 52 7.54 -5.06 -0.60
N VAL A 53 7.21 -5.25 0.69
CA VAL A 53 6.56 -6.43 1.25
C VAL A 53 5.84 -6.06 2.56
N CYS A 54 4.68 -6.64 2.82
CA CYS A 54 3.69 -6.17 3.80
C CYS A 54 4.25 -5.82 5.19
N ILE A 55 4.91 -6.75 5.92
CA ILE A 55 5.34 -6.49 7.31
C ILE A 55 6.39 -5.37 7.39
N PRO A 56 7.51 -5.42 6.66
CA PRO A 56 8.48 -4.32 6.65
C PRO A 56 7.89 -2.98 6.25
N ALA A 57 7.11 -2.93 5.16
CA ALA A 57 6.48 -1.71 4.66
C ALA A 57 5.53 -1.08 5.70
N ARG A 58 4.68 -1.90 6.35
CA ARG A 58 3.78 -1.43 7.42
C ARG A 58 4.53 -1.00 8.66
N ARG A 59 5.67 -1.62 8.95
CA ARG A 59 6.57 -1.22 10.04
C ARG A 59 7.19 0.14 9.75
N SER A 60 7.71 0.35 8.54
CA SER A 60 8.18 1.66 8.08
C SER A 60 7.11 2.75 8.23
N LEU A 61 5.90 2.50 7.73
CA LEU A 61 4.78 3.44 7.85
C LEU A 61 4.45 3.79 9.32
N MET A 62 4.38 2.78 10.19
CA MET A 62 3.95 2.97 11.59
C MET A 62 5.02 3.61 12.47
N THR A 63 6.29 3.58 12.08
CA THR A 63 7.40 4.07 12.88
C THR A 63 8.13 5.27 12.27
N GLY A 64 7.95 5.52 10.97
CA GLY A 64 8.74 6.51 10.22
C GLY A 64 10.21 6.13 10.08
N LEU A 65 10.57 4.84 10.33
CA LEU A 65 11.93 4.31 10.25
C LEU A 65 12.15 3.57 8.93
N PHE A 66 13.36 3.70 8.37
CA PHE A 66 13.76 2.87 7.24
C PHE A 66 14.02 1.42 7.66
N PRO A 67 13.97 0.44 6.72
CA PRO A 67 14.16 -0.98 7.00
C PRO A 67 15.43 -1.30 7.79
N LYS A 68 16.52 -0.62 7.49
CA LYS A 68 17.80 -0.74 8.23
C LYS A 68 17.64 -0.39 9.72
N ALA A 69 16.90 0.66 10.04
CA ALA A 69 16.73 1.15 11.40
C ALA A 69 15.75 0.31 12.22
N HIS A 70 14.61 -0.09 11.63
CA HIS A 70 13.66 -0.95 12.35
C HIS A 70 14.02 -2.45 12.30
N GLY A 71 15.06 -2.84 11.55
CA GLY A 71 15.67 -4.17 11.57
C GLY A 71 14.95 -5.25 10.75
N ASP A 72 13.88 -4.96 10.03
CA ASP A 72 13.18 -5.93 9.18
C ASP A 72 13.20 -5.51 7.71
N ARG A 73 14.06 -6.16 6.94
CA ARG A 73 14.11 -6.09 5.46
C ARG A 73 13.85 -7.43 4.78
N VAL A 74 13.51 -8.48 5.57
CA VAL A 74 13.42 -9.85 5.08
C VAL A 74 11.99 -10.38 5.05
N TYR A 75 11.06 -9.78 5.76
CA TYR A 75 9.77 -10.33 6.14
C TYR A 75 9.90 -11.37 7.25
N SER A 76 9.90 -10.89 8.49
CA SER A 76 9.89 -11.75 9.66
C SER A 76 8.51 -11.67 10.35
N ASP A 77 7.72 -12.71 10.21
CA ASP A 77 6.32 -12.81 10.68
C ASP A 77 6.19 -12.75 12.22
N ARG A 78 7.24 -13.10 12.97
CA ARG A 78 7.25 -13.09 14.44
C ARG A 78 8.12 -12.00 15.06
N MET A 79 8.62 -11.07 14.27
CA MET A 79 9.37 -9.94 14.80
C MET A 79 8.42 -8.92 15.44
N LYS A 80 8.64 -8.61 16.72
CA LYS A 80 7.89 -7.56 17.44
C LYS A 80 8.20 -6.18 16.85
N MET A 81 7.26 -5.26 17.00
CA MET A 81 7.49 -3.85 16.70
C MET A 81 8.67 -3.33 17.54
N PRO A 82 9.54 -2.46 16.99
CA PRO A 82 10.59 -1.83 17.76
C PRO A 82 10.02 -0.96 18.87
N SER A 83 10.78 -0.78 19.95
CA SER A 83 10.37 0.05 21.10
C SER A 83 10.58 1.54 20.78
N VAL A 84 9.80 2.06 19.84
CA VAL A 84 9.77 3.47 19.43
C VAL A 84 8.32 3.94 19.41
N THR A 85 8.11 5.25 19.50
CA THR A 85 6.77 5.84 19.37
C THR A 85 6.23 5.56 17.96
N THR A 86 5.10 4.87 17.88
CA THR A 86 4.42 4.62 16.62
C THR A 86 3.54 5.80 16.21
N LEU A 87 3.10 5.83 14.95
CA LEU A 87 2.14 6.81 14.44
C LEU A 87 0.88 6.89 15.33
N ALA A 88 0.28 5.73 15.63
CA ALA A 88 -0.91 5.65 16.47
C ALA A 88 -0.65 6.13 17.90
N GLU A 89 0.51 5.78 18.46
CA GLU A 89 0.89 6.22 19.81
C GLU A 89 1.14 7.73 19.86
N ALA A 90 1.77 8.33 18.85
CA ALA A 90 1.96 9.78 18.77
C ALA A 90 0.61 10.52 18.75
N PHE A 91 -0.35 10.05 17.98
CA PHE A 91 -1.71 10.59 18.00
C PHE A 91 -2.39 10.39 19.34
N HIS A 92 -2.28 9.21 19.95
CA HIS A 92 -2.86 8.94 21.26
C HIS A 92 -2.30 9.86 22.35
N GLN A 93 -0.99 10.03 22.40
CA GLN A 93 -0.31 10.93 23.34
C GLN A 93 -0.71 12.41 23.15
N ALA A 94 -1.05 12.79 21.90
CA ALA A 94 -1.60 14.11 21.58
C ALA A 94 -3.09 14.26 21.92
N GLY A 95 -3.73 13.26 22.53
CA GLY A 95 -5.11 13.29 22.99
C GLY A 95 -6.16 12.93 21.95
N TYR A 96 -5.77 12.27 20.85
CA TYR A 96 -6.69 11.72 19.87
C TYR A 96 -7.33 10.41 20.35
N HIS A 97 -8.57 10.15 19.93
CA HIS A 97 -9.15 8.82 19.97
C HIS A 97 -8.64 8.02 18.77
N THR A 98 -7.84 6.98 19.01
CA THR A 98 -7.13 6.24 17.96
C THR A 98 -7.79 4.89 17.72
N MET A 99 -8.26 4.64 16.50
CA MET A 99 -9.03 3.46 16.11
C MET A 99 -8.48 2.83 14.85
N ALA A 100 -8.32 1.50 14.85
CA ALA A 100 -7.90 0.72 13.71
C ALA A 100 -8.94 -0.33 13.33
N VAL A 101 -9.16 -0.51 12.02
CA VAL A 101 -9.99 -1.57 11.44
C VAL A 101 -9.24 -2.21 10.28
N GLY A 102 -9.21 -3.53 10.27
CA GLY A 102 -8.62 -4.33 9.20
C GLY A 102 -7.21 -4.84 9.53
N LYS A 103 -6.31 -4.81 8.56
CA LYS A 103 -4.98 -5.42 8.65
C LYS A 103 -3.96 -4.51 9.33
N LEU A 104 -3.41 -4.92 10.45
CA LEU A 104 -2.23 -4.31 11.07
C LEU A 104 -0.94 -5.05 10.74
N HIS A 105 -1.00 -6.37 10.66
CA HIS A 105 0.11 -7.26 10.34
C HIS A 105 1.28 -7.14 11.33
N VAL A 106 0.96 -7.15 12.61
CA VAL A 106 1.91 -7.04 13.72
C VAL A 106 1.97 -8.33 14.53
N TYR A 107 3.10 -8.54 15.19
CA TYR A 107 3.28 -9.66 16.11
C TYR A 107 3.57 -9.16 17.54
N PRO A 108 2.93 -9.74 18.60
CA PRO A 108 1.75 -10.63 18.52
C PRO A 108 0.55 -9.94 17.87
N GLN A 109 -0.32 -10.70 17.20
CA GLN A 109 -1.46 -10.20 16.42
C GLN A 109 -2.36 -9.19 17.16
N ARG A 110 -2.55 -9.34 18.46
CA ARG A 110 -3.38 -8.45 19.30
C ARG A 110 -2.59 -7.26 19.89
N ASN A 111 -1.32 -7.05 19.51
CA ASN A 111 -0.58 -5.87 19.91
C ASN A 111 -1.18 -4.64 19.22
N ARG A 112 -1.68 -3.70 20.00
CA ARG A 112 -2.40 -2.53 19.51
C ARG A 112 -1.51 -1.44 18.94
N ILE A 113 -0.21 -1.49 19.15
CA ILE A 113 0.79 -0.53 18.68
C ILE A 113 0.40 0.95 18.83
N GLY A 114 -0.27 1.32 19.94
CA GLY A 114 -0.72 2.68 20.24
C GLY A 114 -2.19 2.97 19.92
N PHE A 115 -2.91 2.09 19.21
CA PHE A 115 -4.35 2.23 19.02
C PHE A 115 -5.14 1.90 20.29
N GLN A 116 -6.18 2.66 20.59
CA GLN A 116 -7.10 2.40 21.70
C GLN A 116 -8.11 1.30 21.35
N ASP A 117 -8.69 1.39 20.14
CA ASP A 117 -9.64 0.42 19.62
C ASP A 117 -9.07 -0.25 18.36
N VAL A 118 -9.13 -1.58 18.33
CA VAL A 118 -8.62 -2.39 17.21
C VAL A 118 -9.63 -3.47 16.87
N ILE A 119 -10.03 -3.53 15.61
CA ILE A 119 -10.90 -4.55 15.02
C ILE A 119 -10.13 -5.20 13.86
N LEU A 120 -9.65 -6.42 14.05
CA LEU A 120 -8.70 -7.06 13.14
C LEU A 120 -9.36 -7.90 12.05
N GLN A 121 -8.75 -7.86 10.87
CA GLN A 121 -8.93 -8.80 9.78
C GLN A 121 -7.55 -9.09 9.16
N GLU A 122 -6.96 -10.25 9.50
CA GLU A 122 -5.56 -10.60 9.26
C GLU A 122 -5.39 -11.76 8.27
N GLU A 123 -6.35 -11.92 7.34
CA GLU A 123 -6.31 -12.92 6.25
C GLU A 123 -6.23 -14.39 6.76
N GLY A 124 -6.77 -14.69 7.94
CA GLY A 124 -6.76 -16.03 8.51
C GLY A 124 -5.37 -16.59 8.79
N ARG A 125 -4.40 -15.75 9.10
CA ARG A 125 -3.01 -16.14 9.37
C ARG A 125 -2.82 -16.59 10.81
N TYR A 126 -2.91 -17.88 11.06
CA TYR A 126 -2.78 -18.46 12.40
C TYR A 126 -1.39 -18.30 13.03
N GLU A 127 -0.35 -18.12 12.22
CA GLU A 127 1.03 -17.90 12.66
C GLU A 127 1.21 -16.63 13.51
N PHE A 128 0.29 -15.67 13.44
CA PHE A 128 0.34 -14.42 14.21
C PHE A 128 -0.40 -14.50 15.55
N GLY A 129 -1.21 -15.52 15.79
CA GLY A 129 -1.97 -15.67 17.03
C GLY A 129 -3.19 -16.57 16.89
N GLY A 130 -4.29 -16.17 17.49
CA GLY A 130 -5.59 -16.85 17.36
C GLY A 130 -6.45 -16.25 16.26
N PRO A 131 -7.75 -16.57 16.24
CA PRO A 131 -8.69 -15.97 15.30
C PRO A 131 -8.74 -14.44 15.46
N ASP A 132 -8.87 -13.74 14.35
CA ASP A 132 -9.11 -12.30 14.30
C ASP A 132 -10.60 -11.97 14.51
N ASP A 133 -10.93 -10.66 14.53
CA ASP A 133 -12.31 -10.23 14.80
C ASP A 133 -13.26 -10.54 13.63
N TYR A 134 -12.73 -10.61 12.40
CA TYR A 134 -13.51 -11.02 11.24
C TYR A 134 -13.88 -12.50 11.31
N GLN A 135 -12.96 -13.38 11.69
CA GLN A 135 -13.25 -14.80 11.89
C GLN A 135 -14.26 -15.06 13.01
N ILE A 136 -14.14 -14.32 14.12
CA ILE A 136 -15.12 -14.35 15.21
C ILE A 136 -16.50 -13.94 14.68
N TRP A 137 -16.58 -12.84 13.94
CA TRP A 137 -17.82 -12.36 13.35
C TRP A 137 -18.44 -13.36 12.36
N LEU A 138 -17.62 -14.02 11.52
CA LEU A 138 -18.10 -15.09 10.64
C LEU A 138 -18.76 -16.23 11.43
N GLY A 139 -18.15 -16.63 12.53
CA GLY A 139 -18.70 -17.66 13.42
C GLY A 139 -20.05 -17.25 14.03
N GLU A 140 -20.18 -16.01 14.51
CA GLU A 140 -21.40 -15.46 15.11
C GLU A 140 -22.55 -15.29 14.09
N ASN A 141 -22.21 -15.13 12.81
CA ASN A 141 -23.20 -14.91 11.73
C ASN A 141 -23.48 -16.16 10.87
N GLY A 142 -23.11 -17.35 11.35
CA GLY A 142 -23.43 -18.63 10.69
C GLY A 142 -22.47 -19.02 9.56
N TYR A 143 -21.30 -18.37 9.45
CA TYR A 143 -20.29 -18.63 8.43
C TYR A 143 -19.03 -19.30 9.01
N ILE A 144 -19.16 -20.02 10.12
CA ILE A 144 -18.01 -20.67 10.77
C ILE A 144 -17.22 -21.54 9.78
N GLY A 145 -15.90 -21.32 9.70
CA GLY A 145 -15.01 -22.07 8.82
C GLY A 145 -15.14 -21.75 7.32
N GLN A 146 -15.92 -20.73 6.93
CA GLN A 146 -16.21 -20.42 5.54
C GLN A 146 -15.35 -19.28 4.95
N GLU A 147 -14.40 -18.73 5.71
CA GLU A 147 -13.51 -17.66 5.23
C GLU A 147 -12.82 -18.03 3.90
N PHE A 148 -12.37 -19.28 3.77
CA PHE A 148 -11.71 -19.79 2.57
C PHE A 148 -12.57 -20.74 1.73
N LEU A 149 -13.91 -20.58 1.77
CA LEU A 149 -14.83 -21.42 0.99
C LEU A 149 -14.54 -21.38 -0.52
N HIS A 150 -13.92 -20.31 -1.01
CA HIS A 150 -13.42 -20.23 -2.38
C HIS A 150 -12.29 -21.22 -2.70
N GLY A 151 -11.66 -21.86 -1.70
CA GLY A 151 -10.65 -22.91 -1.86
C GLY A 151 -9.30 -22.43 -2.40
N MET A 152 -8.93 -21.15 -2.21
CA MET A 152 -7.67 -20.59 -2.65
C MET A 152 -6.87 -20.06 -1.45
N GLY A 153 -5.53 -20.19 -1.52
CA GLY A 153 -4.62 -19.59 -0.53
C GLY A 153 -4.32 -18.13 -0.80
N ASN A 154 -3.73 -17.46 0.18
CA ASN A 154 -3.48 -16.01 0.19
C ASN A 154 -2.58 -15.45 -0.93
N ASN A 155 -1.89 -16.28 -1.69
CA ASN A 155 -1.04 -15.84 -2.81
C ASN A 155 -1.44 -16.52 -4.13
N THR A 156 -2.73 -16.89 -4.27
CA THR A 156 -3.26 -17.58 -5.44
C THR A 156 -3.84 -16.57 -6.43
N TYR A 157 -3.37 -16.60 -7.69
CA TYR A 157 -3.82 -15.72 -8.78
C TYR A 157 -4.89 -16.35 -9.68
N TYR A 158 -5.40 -17.53 -9.35
CA TYR A 158 -6.63 -18.03 -9.97
C TYR A 158 -7.81 -17.15 -9.52
N THR A 159 -8.80 -17.00 -10.39
CA THR A 159 -9.96 -16.17 -10.13
C THR A 159 -11.18 -17.01 -9.83
N ARG A 160 -11.86 -16.69 -8.74
CA ARG A 160 -13.21 -17.16 -8.41
C ARG A 160 -14.02 -15.98 -7.90
N THR A 161 -15.31 -15.97 -8.11
CA THR A 161 -16.17 -14.99 -7.46
C THR A 161 -16.35 -15.33 -5.98
N TRP A 162 -16.56 -14.31 -5.16
CA TRP A 162 -16.82 -14.47 -3.74
C TRP A 162 -18.04 -15.36 -3.51
N PRO A 163 -17.95 -16.43 -2.70
CA PRO A 163 -19.02 -17.45 -2.60
C PRO A 163 -20.11 -17.14 -1.58
N LEU A 164 -19.92 -16.13 -0.72
CA LEU A 164 -20.87 -15.73 0.31
C LEU A 164 -21.59 -14.43 -0.06
N GLY A 165 -22.51 -13.96 0.79
CA GLY A 165 -23.13 -12.67 0.63
C GLY A 165 -22.13 -11.51 0.73
N GLU A 166 -22.45 -10.37 0.13
CA GLU A 166 -21.60 -9.18 0.11
C GLU A 166 -21.19 -8.72 1.53
N ASN A 167 -22.11 -8.80 2.49
CA ASN A 167 -21.86 -8.43 3.89
C ASN A 167 -20.74 -9.26 4.56
N ALA A 168 -20.47 -10.46 4.06
CA ALA A 168 -19.39 -11.33 4.50
C ALA A 168 -18.10 -11.15 3.70
N HIS A 169 -18.09 -10.30 2.65
CA HIS A 169 -16.84 -9.99 1.95
C HIS A 169 -15.94 -9.16 2.88
N PRO A 170 -14.65 -9.51 3.05
CA PRO A 170 -13.74 -8.83 3.99
C PRO A 170 -13.70 -7.30 3.82
N THR A 171 -13.68 -6.82 2.58
CA THR A 171 -13.70 -5.39 2.27
C THR A 171 -15.00 -4.71 2.75
N THR A 172 -16.15 -5.29 2.47
CA THR A 172 -17.46 -4.76 2.91
C THR A 172 -17.60 -4.81 4.43
N TRP A 173 -17.14 -5.91 5.05
CA TRP A 173 -17.15 -6.05 6.50
C TRP A 173 -16.27 -4.98 7.18
N ALA A 174 -15.03 -4.80 6.73
CA ALA A 174 -14.13 -3.79 7.27
C ALA A 174 -14.70 -2.37 7.14
N THR A 175 -15.29 -2.05 5.98
CA THR A 175 -16.03 -0.80 5.75
C THR A 175 -17.11 -0.59 6.80
N GLY A 176 -17.95 -1.61 7.00
CA GLY A 176 -19.04 -1.55 7.99
C GLY A 176 -18.53 -1.37 9.42
N GLN A 177 -17.40 -1.99 9.77
CA GLN A 177 -16.77 -1.78 11.09
C GLN A 177 -16.22 -0.34 11.22
N MET A 178 -15.55 0.20 10.20
CA MET A 178 -15.05 1.57 10.26
C MET A 178 -16.20 2.59 10.35
N VAL A 179 -17.29 2.41 9.62
CA VAL A 179 -18.50 3.24 9.73
C VAL A 179 -19.05 3.22 11.15
N LYS A 180 -19.06 2.05 11.82
CA LYS A 180 -19.48 1.94 13.23
C LYS A 180 -18.51 2.71 14.16
N GLN A 181 -17.20 2.63 13.93
CA GLN A 181 -16.21 3.36 14.73
C GLN A 181 -16.38 4.87 14.58
N ILE A 182 -16.61 5.38 13.36
CA ILE A 182 -16.88 6.79 13.11
C ILE A 182 -18.10 7.26 13.91
N LYS A 183 -19.20 6.48 13.89
CA LYS A 183 -20.45 6.83 14.60
C LYS A 183 -20.36 6.68 16.13
N ARG A 184 -19.40 5.91 16.65
CA ARG A 184 -19.21 5.64 18.09
C ARG A 184 -18.02 6.38 18.70
N ARG A 185 -17.33 7.22 17.89
CA ARG A 185 -16.21 8.00 18.41
C ARG A 185 -16.58 8.87 19.59
N ASP A 186 -15.60 9.20 20.40
CA ASP A 186 -15.74 10.26 21.42
C ASP A 186 -15.87 11.62 20.69
N PRO A 187 -17.03 12.30 20.79
CA PRO A 187 -17.26 13.55 20.06
C PRO A 187 -16.44 14.73 20.60
N GLU A 188 -15.88 14.63 21.81
CA GLU A 188 -15.08 15.67 22.45
C GLU A 188 -13.59 15.59 22.08
N LYS A 189 -13.18 14.52 21.38
CA LYS A 189 -11.80 14.30 20.95
C LYS A 189 -11.67 14.30 19.43
N PRO A 190 -10.58 14.82 18.90
CA PRO A 190 -10.24 14.52 17.51
C PRO A 190 -9.95 13.02 17.39
N ALA A 191 -10.24 12.44 16.24
CA ALA A 191 -10.09 11.02 15.99
C ALA A 191 -9.02 10.72 14.94
N PHE A 192 -8.26 9.66 15.18
CA PHE A 192 -7.38 9.04 14.18
C PHE A 192 -7.96 7.68 13.80
N PHE A 193 -8.61 7.63 12.65
CA PHE A 193 -9.18 6.42 12.04
C PHE A 193 -8.17 5.82 11.08
N TYR A 194 -7.76 4.58 11.33
CA TYR A 194 -6.91 3.79 10.43
C TYR A 194 -7.71 2.63 9.86
N LEU A 195 -8.07 2.73 8.58
CA LEU A 195 -8.76 1.69 7.83
C LEU A 195 -7.78 1.00 6.90
N SER A 196 -7.53 -0.28 7.11
CA SER A 196 -6.57 -1.06 6.33
C SER A 196 -7.24 -2.27 5.70
N TYR A 197 -7.52 -2.17 4.42
CA TYR A 197 -8.07 -3.28 3.64
C TYR A 197 -7.00 -4.34 3.34
N THR A 198 -7.39 -5.61 3.38
CA THR A 198 -6.53 -6.74 2.97
C THR A 198 -6.50 -6.92 1.45
N PHE A 199 -7.51 -6.46 0.74
CA PHE A 199 -7.56 -6.45 -0.71
C PHE A 199 -6.96 -5.15 -1.28
N PRO A 200 -6.52 -5.15 -2.56
CA PRO A 200 -6.65 -6.19 -3.59
C PRO A 200 -5.62 -7.32 -3.53
N HIS A 201 -4.88 -7.50 -2.41
CA HIS A 201 -4.01 -8.67 -2.21
C HIS A 201 -4.73 -9.98 -2.57
N PRO A 202 -4.11 -10.95 -3.26
CA PRO A 202 -4.72 -12.27 -3.51
C PRO A 202 -5.17 -12.97 -2.21
N PRO A 203 -6.18 -13.84 -2.26
CA PRO A 203 -6.77 -14.44 -3.47
C PRO A 203 -7.69 -13.50 -4.24
N LEU A 204 -7.76 -13.70 -5.56
CA LEU A 204 -8.57 -12.86 -6.44
C LEU A 204 -10.03 -13.34 -6.45
N VAL A 205 -10.81 -12.82 -5.50
CA VAL A 205 -12.20 -13.24 -5.21
C VAL A 205 -13.19 -12.08 -5.25
N PRO A 206 -13.31 -11.38 -6.38
CA PRO A 206 -14.24 -10.27 -6.49
C PRO A 206 -15.71 -10.72 -6.28
N LEU A 207 -16.54 -9.81 -5.80
CA LEU A 207 -17.99 -9.97 -5.87
C LEU A 207 -18.44 -10.08 -7.32
N SER A 208 -19.51 -10.85 -7.58
CA SER A 208 -20.02 -11.10 -8.94
C SER A 208 -20.36 -9.81 -9.70
N GLU A 209 -20.90 -8.82 -9.00
CA GLU A 209 -21.28 -7.53 -9.56
C GLU A 209 -20.06 -6.77 -10.11
N TYR A 210 -18.95 -6.76 -9.36
CA TYR A 210 -17.71 -6.12 -9.79
C TYR A 210 -16.98 -6.96 -10.84
N TRP A 211 -17.03 -8.29 -10.75
CA TRP A 211 -16.51 -9.18 -11.78
C TRP A 211 -17.17 -8.89 -13.14
N ASN A 212 -18.50 -8.74 -13.17
CA ASN A 212 -19.26 -8.49 -14.39
C ASN A 212 -18.93 -7.14 -15.04
N MET A 213 -18.39 -6.17 -14.28
CA MET A 213 -17.91 -4.91 -14.85
C MET A 213 -16.69 -5.07 -15.73
N TYR A 214 -15.91 -6.15 -15.54
CA TYR A 214 -14.64 -6.37 -16.22
C TYR A 214 -14.56 -7.64 -17.06
N SER A 215 -15.46 -8.62 -16.88
CA SER A 215 -15.38 -9.93 -17.52
C SER A 215 -15.26 -9.86 -19.03
N ASP A 216 -15.96 -8.93 -19.66
CA ASP A 216 -16.02 -8.76 -21.12
C ASP A 216 -15.16 -7.58 -21.62
N GLN A 217 -14.50 -6.85 -20.73
CA GLN A 217 -13.61 -5.75 -21.13
C GLN A 217 -12.30 -6.28 -21.72
N ASP A 218 -11.81 -5.57 -22.73
CA ASP A 218 -10.44 -5.72 -23.19
C ASP A 218 -9.51 -4.92 -22.27
N ILE A 219 -8.53 -5.59 -21.66
CA ILE A 219 -7.56 -4.98 -20.75
C ILE A 219 -6.14 -5.18 -21.27
N GLN A 220 -5.21 -4.39 -20.73
CA GLN A 220 -3.82 -4.42 -21.13
C GLN A 220 -3.19 -5.80 -20.91
N GLU A 221 -2.46 -6.27 -21.93
CA GLU A 221 -1.61 -7.46 -21.82
C GLU A 221 -0.48 -7.24 -20.81
N PRO A 222 0.10 -8.32 -20.25
CA PRO A 222 1.34 -8.22 -19.51
C PRO A 222 2.46 -7.64 -20.36
N GLU A 223 3.26 -6.76 -19.79
CA GLU A 223 4.40 -6.13 -20.45
C GLU A 223 5.70 -6.86 -20.10
N TYR A 224 6.65 -6.90 -21.05
CA TYR A 224 7.93 -7.56 -20.87
C TYR A 224 9.07 -6.63 -21.30
N GLY A 225 10.13 -6.56 -20.51
CA GLY A 225 11.34 -5.84 -20.87
C GLY A 225 12.18 -6.56 -21.94
N ASP A 226 13.11 -5.85 -22.55
CA ASP A 226 14.05 -6.36 -23.55
C ASP A 226 15.34 -6.97 -22.92
N TRP A 227 15.41 -7.03 -21.61
CA TRP A 227 16.53 -7.60 -20.87
C TRP A 227 16.38 -9.13 -20.74
N GLU A 228 17.33 -9.85 -21.36
CA GLU A 228 17.24 -11.31 -21.57
C GLU A 228 17.73 -12.15 -20.39
N ASP A 229 18.72 -11.67 -19.62
CA ASP A 229 19.30 -12.41 -18.48
C ASP A 229 18.53 -12.12 -17.19
N GLU A 230 17.56 -12.95 -16.89
CA GLU A 230 16.75 -12.88 -15.68
C GLU A 230 17.27 -13.78 -14.54
N SER A 231 18.43 -14.40 -14.70
CA SER A 231 18.96 -15.42 -13.79
C SER A 231 19.23 -14.88 -12.37
N PHE A 232 19.36 -13.57 -12.21
CA PHE A 232 19.59 -12.85 -10.96
C PHE A 232 18.32 -12.34 -10.28
N ILE A 233 17.18 -12.35 -10.98
CA ILE A 233 15.89 -11.90 -10.43
C ILE A 233 15.32 -12.97 -9.50
N PHE A 234 14.42 -12.55 -8.65
CA PHE A 234 13.72 -13.39 -7.68
C PHE A 234 12.92 -14.52 -8.39
N LYS A 235 13.55 -15.70 -8.58
CA LYS A 235 12.99 -16.80 -9.38
C LYS A 235 11.61 -17.26 -8.92
N GLU A 236 11.34 -17.23 -7.60
CA GLU A 236 10.06 -17.67 -7.06
C GLU A 236 8.88 -16.86 -7.59
N LEU A 237 9.06 -15.58 -7.88
CA LEU A 237 8.00 -14.72 -8.43
C LEU A 237 7.72 -15.06 -9.89
N MET A 238 8.77 -15.36 -10.66
CA MET A 238 8.66 -15.76 -12.05
C MET A 238 8.15 -17.20 -12.18
N GLU A 239 8.64 -18.10 -11.34
CA GLU A 239 8.16 -19.49 -11.30
C GLU A 239 6.67 -19.53 -10.96
N ALA A 240 6.21 -18.73 -10.00
CA ALA A 240 4.79 -18.65 -9.67
C ALA A 240 3.94 -18.18 -10.86
N ALA A 241 4.42 -17.21 -11.65
CA ALA A 241 3.71 -16.75 -12.84
C ALA A 241 3.61 -17.80 -13.95
N ARG A 242 4.62 -18.67 -14.12
CA ARG A 242 4.66 -19.72 -15.13
C ARG A 242 3.56 -20.78 -15.01
N TYR A 243 2.94 -20.91 -13.84
CA TYR A 243 1.82 -21.85 -13.64
C TYR A 243 0.50 -21.38 -14.25
N TYR A 244 0.42 -20.12 -14.72
CA TYR A 244 -0.80 -19.55 -15.28
C TYR A 244 -0.72 -19.45 -16.80
N SER A 245 -1.76 -19.95 -17.47
CA SER A 245 -1.93 -19.73 -18.91
C SER A 245 -2.24 -18.25 -19.18
N HIS A 246 -1.98 -17.78 -20.41
CA HIS A 246 -2.31 -16.42 -20.81
C HIS A 246 -3.77 -16.03 -20.47
N LYS A 247 -4.73 -16.93 -20.73
CA LYS A 247 -6.14 -16.71 -20.37
C LYS A 247 -6.36 -16.50 -18.87
N GLU A 248 -5.63 -17.23 -18.03
CA GLU A 248 -5.69 -17.09 -16.59
C GLU A 248 -5.04 -15.80 -16.11
N MET A 249 -3.94 -15.36 -16.73
CA MET A 249 -3.29 -14.07 -16.46
C MET A 249 -4.25 -12.91 -16.72
N ILE A 250 -4.89 -12.87 -17.90
CA ILE A 250 -5.89 -11.84 -18.24
C ILE A 250 -7.07 -11.88 -17.29
N ARG A 251 -7.53 -13.07 -16.92
CA ARG A 251 -8.62 -13.24 -15.96
C ARG A 251 -8.25 -12.73 -14.57
N ALA A 252 -7.02 -12.96 -14.13
CA ALA A 252 -6.49 -12.45 -12.87
C ALA A 252 -6.39 -10.92 -12.87
N LYS A 253 -5.90 -10.31 -13.96
CA LYS A 253 -5.87 -8.83 -14.10
C LYS A 253 -7.28 -8.23 -13.99
N LYS A 254 -8.28 -8.82 -14.65
CA LYS A 254 -9.70 -8.41 -14.56
C LYS A 254 -10.24 -8.50 -13.13
N ALA A 255 -9.94 -9.59 -12.44
CA ALA A 255 -10.38 -9.80 -11.05
C ALA A 255 -9.71 -8.83 -10.08
N TYR A 256 -8.44 -8.51 -10.28
CA TYR A 256 -7.73 -7.49 -9.52
C TYR A 256 -8.38 -6.10 -9.71
N TYR A 257 -8.70 -5.71 -10.95
CA TYR A 257 -9.41 -4.46 -11.23
C TYR A 257 -10.79 -4.41 -10.56
N ALA A 258 -11.51 -5.53 -10.59
CA ALA A 258 -12.81 -5.67 -9.93
C ALA A 258 -12.71 -5.46 -8.41
N GLN A 259 -11.68 -6.03 -7.77
CA GLN A 259 -11.42 -5.81 -6.34
C GLN A 259 -11.05 -4.35 -6.04
N CYS A 260 -10.22 -3.72 -6.86
CA CYS A 260 -9.88 -2.30 -6.74
C CYS A 260 -11.12 -1.40 -6.82
N THR A 261 -12.01 -1.64 -7.79
CA THR A 261 -13.26 -0.89 -7.94
C THR A 261 -14.19 -1.11 -6.75
N HIS A 262 -14.28 -2.33 -6.23
CA HIS A 262 -15.03 -2.61 -5.01
C HIS A 262 -14.51 -1.77 -3.82
N ILE A 263 -13.20 -1.75 -3.60
CA ILE A 263 -12.59 -0.92 -2.54
C ILE A 263 -12.88 0.56 -2.73
N ASP A 264 -12.75 1.08 -3.96
CA ASP A 264 -13.08 2.48 -4.27
C ASP A 264 -14.51 2.84 -3.87
N HIS A 265 -15.48 1.98 -4.20
CA HIS A 265 -16.87 2.19 -3.82
C HIS A 265 -17.08 2.09 -2.29
N GLN A 266 -16.37 1.21 -1.62
CA GLN A 266 -16.43 1.07 -0.16
C GLN A 266 -15.82 2.28 0.56
N ILE A 267 -14.74 2.87 0.05
CA ILE A 267 -14.16 4.13 0.54
C ILE A 267 -15.20 5.25 0.50
N ARG A 268 -16.02 5.31 -0.55
CA ARG A 268 -17.09 6.30 -0.67
C ARG A 268 -18.10 6.21 0.49
N LEU A 269 -18.42 4.99 0.96
CA LEU A 269 -19.33 4.80 2.09
C LEU A 269 -18.71 5.31 3.39
N VAL A 270 -17.43 5.09 3.60
CA VAL A 270 -16.71 5.60 4.80
C VAL A 270 -16.68 7.13 4.79
N ILE A 271 -16.38 7.75 3.64
CA ILE A 271 -16.44 9.22 3.48
C ILE A 271 -17.87 9.73 3.71
N GLY A 272 -18.88 9.00 3.25
CA GLY A 272 -20.30 9.28 3.50
C GLY A 272 -20.62 9.33 4.99
N ALA A 273 -20.08 8.39 5.77
CA ALA A 273 -20.28 8.37 7.23
C ALA A 273 -19.66 9.59 7.92
N LEU A 274 -18.47 10.04 7.50
CA LEU A 274 -17.88 11.30 8.01
C LEU A 274 -18.77 12.52 7.70
N LYS A 275 -19.39 12.53 6.51
CA LYS A 275 -20.32 13.59 6.10
C LYS A 275 -21.59 13.58 6.92
N GLU A 276 -22.19 12.40 7.14
CA GLU A 276 -23.39 12.21 7.98
C GLU A 276 -23.16 12.69 9.43
N GLU A 277 -21.96 12.44 9.96
CA GLU A 277 -21.54 12.87 11.31
C GLU A 277 -21.10 14.35 11.36
N GLY A 278 -21.11 15.06 10.23
CA GLY A 278 -20.75 16.49 10.15
C GLY A 278 -19.27 16.78 10.37
N ILE A 279 -18.39 15.78 10.27
CA ILE A 279 -16.95 15.94 10.56
C ILE A 279 -16.04 15.84 9.31
N LEU A 280 -16.61 15.60 8.12
CA LEU A 280 -15.81 15.46 6.89
C LEU A 280 -14.95 16.71 6.63
N ASP A 281 -15.51 17.88 6.80
CA ASP A 281 -14.81 19.16 6.58
C ASP A 281 -13.64 19.39 7.57
N ASP A 282 -13.63 18.68 8.68
CA ASP A 282 -12.61 18.73 9.70
C ASP A 282 -11.74 17.47 9.72
N THR A 283 -11.75 16.70 8.63
CA THR A 283 -11.01 15.46 8.50
C THR A 283 -9.98 15.56 7.37
N ILE A 284 -8.74 15.16 7.67
CA ILE A 284 -7.69 14.88 6.68
C ILE A 284 -7.92 13.46 6.19
N LEU A 285 -7.97 13.29 4.87
CA LEU A 285 -8.11 12.00 4.22
C LEU A 285 -6.75 11.61 3.61
N VAL A 286 -6.26 10.41 3.91
CA VAL A 286 -5.04 9.85 3.31
C VAL A 286 -5.38 8.55 2.62
N PHE A 287 -4.93 8.37 1.38
CA PHE A 287 -5.01 7.12 0.65
C PHE A 287 -3.63 6.67 0.21
N THR A 288 -3.23 5.44 0.56
CA THR A 288 -1.95 4.83 0.16
C THR A 288 -2.03 3.31 0.17
N SER A 289 -0.97 2.66 -0.33
CA SER A 289 -0.74 1.21 -0.25
C SER A 289 0.57 0.92 0.49
N ASP A 290 0.75 -0.30 1.00
CA ASP A 290 2.02 -0.74 1.58
C ASP A 290 3.06 -1.13 0.51
N HIS A 291 2.63 -1.69 -0.60
CA HIS A 291 3.41 -1.99 -1.80
C HIS A 291 2.47 -2.21 -2.98
N GLY A 292 3.05 -2.35 -4.17
CA GLY A 292 2.32 -2.66 -5.39
C GLY A 292 2.20 -4.15 -5.69
N GLU A 293 1.91 -4.46 -6.96
CA GLU A 293 1.65 -5.79 -7.51
C GLU A 293 2.21 -5.89 -8.94
N MET A 294 3.04 -6.89 -9.21
CA MET A 294 3.61 -7.12 -10.55
C MET A 294 2.56 -7.55 -11.58
N LEU A 295 1.52 -8.24 -11.16
CA LEU A 295 0.34 -8.64 -11.95
C LEU A 295 0.68 -9.18 -13.35
N PHE A 296 1.68 -10.05 -13.42
CA PHE A 296 2.27 -10.71 -14.59
C PHE A 296 3.17 -9.84 -15.46
N ASP A 297 3.32 -8.56 -15.22
CA ASP A 297 4.31 -7.75 -15.94
C ASP A 297 5.72 -8.29 -15.63
N HIS A 298 6.60 -8.29 -16.64
CA HIS A 298 7.92 -8.91 -16.62
C HIS A 298 7.91 -10.41 -16.25
N GLY A 299 6.80 -11.12 -16.51
CA GLY A 299 6.66 -12.52 -16.15
C GLY A 299 6.62 -12.80 -14.65
N MET A 300 6.25 -11.81 -13.81
CA MET A 300 6.24 -11.90 -12.36
C MET A 300 4.86 -11.67 -11.77
N VAL A 301 4.64 -12.21 -10.56
CA VAL A 301 3.47 -11.93 -9.72
C VAL A 301 3.92 -11.48 -8.34
N GLY A 302 3.07 -10.75 -7.65
CA GLY A 302 3.30 -10.30 -6.27
C GLY A 302 4.20 -9.07 -6.19
N LYS A 303 5.10 -9.10 -5.25
CA LYS A 303 5.94 -7.98 -4.78
C LYS A 303 7.35 -8.48 -4.50
N ARG A 304 8.14 -7.77 -3.72
CA ARG A 304 9.53 -8.08 -3.33
C ARG A 304 10.56 -7.77 -4.41
N THR A 305 10.22 -6.92 -5.36
CA THR A 305 11.14 -6.34 -6.35
C THR A 305 11.06 -4.82 -6.29
N PHE A 306 12.01 -4.12 -6.91
CA PHE A 306 11.97 -2.68 -7.01
C PHE A 306 11.46 -2.16 -8.37
N TYR A 307 10.86 -3.04 -9.19
CA TYR A 307 10.14 -2.58 -10.38
C TYR A 307 8.96 -1.69 -9.97
N GLU A 308 8.60 -0.75 -10.85
CA GLU A 308 7.54 0.24 -10.58
C GLU A 308 6.24 -0.43 -10.09
N ASN A 309 5.81 -1.50 -10.73
CA ASN A 309 4.58 -2.18 -10.32
C ASN A 309 4.60 -2.70 -8.88
N SER A 310 5.78 -3.06 -8.35
CA SER A 310 5.94 -3.59 -7.00
C SER A 310 6.24 -2.51 -5.95
N ALA A 311 7.06 -1.51 -6.29
CA ALA A 311 7.58 -0.55 -5.33
C ALA A 311 6.89 0.81 -5.38
N HIS A 312 6.35 1.23 -6.53
CA HIS A 312 5.68 2.52 -6.71
C HIS A 312 4.23 2.43 -6.25
N ILE A 313 3.89 3.22 -5.25
CA ILE A 313 2.60 3.18 -4.55
C ILE A 313 1.86 4.51 -4.67
N PRO A 314 0.51 4.50 -4.62
CA PRO A 314 -0.26 5.73 -4.56
C PRO A 314 -0.05 6.44 -3.23
N LEU A 315 -0.04 7.78 -3.28
CA LEU A 315 -0.10 8.62 -2.08
C LEU A 315 -0.91 9.88 -2.36
N ILE A 316 -2.04 10.01 -1.69
CA ILE A 316 -2.95 11.17 -1.81
C ILE A 316 -3.25 11.70 -0.41
N PHE A 317 -3.12 13.01 -0.23
CA PHE A 317 -3.67 13.74 0.92
C PHE A 317 -4.79 14.65 0.46
N SER A 318 -5.91 14.67 1.18
CA SER A 318 -7.07 15.51 0.90
C SER A 318 -7.64 16.10 2.20
N GLY A 319 -8.38 17.18 2.12
CA GLY A 319 -9.02 17.83 3.27
C GLY A 319 -8.66 19.32 3.42
N LYS A 320 -9.30 19.99 4.39
CA LYS A 320 -9.16 21.44 4.59
C LYS A 320 -7.73 21.95 4.83
N PRO A 321 -6.85 21.27 5.59
CA PRO A 321 -5.49 21.76 5.82
C PRO A 321 -4.64 21.92 4.56
N ILE A 322 -5.05 21.26 3.48
CA ILE A 322 -4.30 21.23 2.22
C ILE A 322 -5.06 21.88 1.06
N VAL A 323 -6.14 22.61 1.34
CA VAL A 323 -6.98 23.22 0.30
C VAL A 323 -6.20 24.14 -0.67
N ASP A 324 -5.16 24.81 -0.19
CA ASP A 324 -4.33 25.71 -1.00
C ASP A 324 -3.50 24.99 -2.08
N ILE A 325 -3.36 23.68 -1.97
CA ILE A 325 -2.65 22.82 -2.95
C ILE A 325 -3.57 21.80 -3.62
N ARG A 326 -4.88 22.05 -3.57
CA ARG A 326 -5.90 21.20 -4.17
C ARG A 326 -5.67 20.97 -5.66
N GLY A 327 -5.77 19.70 -6.08
CA GLY A 327 -5.58 19.27 -7.45
C GLY A 327 -4.12 19.32 -7.93
N LYS A 328 -3.17 19.55 -7.02
CA LYS A 328 -1.75 19.55 -7.36
C LYS A 328 -1.23 18.12 -7.47
N ILE A 329 -0.38 17.89 -8.46
CA ILE A 329 0.51 16.74 -8.52
C ILE A 329 1.89 17.22 -8.08
N ASP A 330 2.43 16.62 -7.02
CA ASP A 330 3.79 16.87 -6.53
C ASP A 330 4.68 15.71 -6.96
N ASP A 331 5.72 16.01 -7.71
CA ASP A 331 6.64 15.04 -8.31
C ASP A 331 7.89 14.76 -7.45
N ARG A 332 7.93 15.26 -6.21
CA ARG A 332 9.03 14.94 -5.30
C ARG A 332 9.08 13.44 -5.01
N ILE A 333 10.28 12.92 -4.80
CA ILE A 333 10.49 11.56 -4.33
C ILE A 333 10.00 11.46 -2.89
N ALA A 334 9.02 10.59 -2.64
CA ALA A 334 8.40 10.33 -1.36
C ALA A 334 8.47 8.82 -1.02
N CYS A 335 8.28 8.49 0.24
CA CYS A 335 8.24 7.10 0.70
C CYS A 335 7.27 6.93 1.88
N LEU A 336 7.01 5.68 2.27
CA LEU A 336 6.11 5.35 3.39
C LEU A 336 6.54 6.00 4.71
N GLU A 337 7.83 6.11 4.94
CA GLU A 337 8.44 6.70 6.13
C GLU A 337 8.11 8.20 6.28
N ASP A 338 7.83 8.88 5.17
CA ASP A 338 7.49 10.30 5.15
C ASP A 338 6.06 10.58 5.61
N ILE A 339 5.19 9.58 5.62
CA ILE A 339 3.76 9.74 5.93
C ILE A 339 3.56 10.09 7.41
N MET A 340 4.28 9.44 8.32
CA MET A 340 4.18 9.72 9.74
C MET A 340 4.53 11.19 10.08
N PRO A 341 5.72 11.72 9.74
CA PRO A 341 6.04 13.12 10.05
C PRO A 341 5.12 14.10 9.31
N THR A 342 4.66 13.78 8.10
CA THR A 342 3.69 14.61 7.36
C THR A 342 2.36 14.76 8.09
N LEU A 343 1.79 13.65 8.59
CA LEU A 343 0.53 13.69 9.32
C LEU A 343 0.66 14.40 10.67
N LEU A 344 1.75 14.14 11.39
CA LEU A 344 1.99 14.79 12.67
C LEU A 344 2.17 16.30 12.51
N ASP A 345 2.86 16.75 11.46
CA ASP A 345 3.03 18.16 11.11
C ASP A 345 1.67 18.81 10.79
N LEU A 346 0.87 18.21 9.90
CA LEU A 346 -0.48 18.69 9.58
C LEU A 346 -1.40 18.80 10.80
N CYS A 347 -1.24 17.92 11.77
CA CYS A 347 -2.02 17.91 13.02
C CYS A 347 -1.38 18.74 14.14
N ASN A 348 -0.26 19.40 13.89
CA ASN A 348 0.54 20.15 14.88
C ASN A 348 0.96 19.28 16.09
N ILE A 349 1.32 18.04 15.83
CA ILE A 349 1.88 17.08 16.80
C ILE A 349 3.39 17.04 16.61
N GLN A 350 4.12 17.02 17.71
CA GLN A 350 5.58 16.92 17.65
C GLN A 350 6.00 15.57 17.02
N VAL A 351 6.86 15.63 16.03
CA VAL A 351 7.46 14.44 15.42
C VAL A 351 8.48 13.86 16.38
N PRO A 352 8.42 12.54 16.70
CA PRO A 352 9.40 11.90 17.54
C PRO A 352 10.81 11.94 16.92
N ASP A 353 11.84 12.11 17.75
CA ASP A 353 13.26 12.21 17.33
C ASP A 353 13.76 10.93 16.62
N THR A 354 13.08 9.81 16.81
CA THR A 354 13.41 8.53 16.15
C THR A 354 12.99 8.46 14.69
N VAL A 355 12.11 9.33 14.23
CA VAL A 355 11.58 9.33 12.85
C VAL A 355 12.67 9.76 11.87
N GLU A 356 12.90 8.94 10.84
CA GLU A 356 13.88 9.22 9.78
C GLU A 356 13.24 9.81 8.51
N GLY A 357 11.91 9.62 8.35
CA GLY A 357 11.12 10.23 7.28
C GLY A 357 11.07 11.76 7.40
N ARG A 358 10.61 12.43 6.34
CA ARG A 358 10.51 13.90 6.25
C ARG A 358 9.08 14.32 5.97
N SER A 359 8.64 15.45 6.52
CA SER A 359 7.34 16.01 6.17
C SER A 359 7.32 16.42 4.70
N LEU A 360 6.32 15.95 3.97
CA LEU A 360 6.13 16.26 2.55
C LEU A 360 5.66 17.72 2.32
N PHE A 361 5.33 18.44 3.39
CA PHE A 361 5.01 19.88 3.35
C PHE A 361 6.22 20.77 3.58
N GLU A 362 7.39 20.21 3.89
CA GLU A 362 8.65 20.93 3.90
C GLU A 362 9.08 21.35 2.48
N LYS A 363 9.87 22.43 2.40
CA LYS A 363 10.35 22.93 1.10
C LYS A 363 11.48 22.09 0.53
N GLU A 364 12.26 21.47 1.41
CA GLU A 364 13.40 20.66 1.01
C GLU A 364 12.93 19.37 0.34
N ARG A 365 13.52 19.07 -0.83
CA ARG A 365 13.28 17.83 -1.57
C ARG A 365 14.40 16.84 -1.31
N ARG A 366 14.09 15.57 -1.39
CA ARG A 366 15.06 14.49 -1.34
C ARG A 366 15.73 14.36 -2.70
N ASP A 367 17.08 14.28 -2.73
CA ASP A 367 17.85 14.09 -3.97
C ASP A 367 17.77 12.64 -4.45
N PHE A 368 17.70 11.69 -3.52
CA PHE A 368 17.60 10.27 -3.81
C PHE A 368 16.84 9.52 -2.73
N LEU A 369 16.34 8.35 -3.07
CA LEU A 369 15.75 7.39 -2.14
C LEU A 369 16.48 6.05 -2.25
N TYR A 370 16.86 5.50 -1.11
CA TYR A 370 17.40 4.15 -0.98
C TYR A 370 16.31 3.19 -0.55
N GLY A 371 16.27 2.01 -1.18
CA GLY A 371 15.40 0.90 -0.79
C GLY A 371 16.20 -0.38 -0.63
N GLU A 372 15.75 -1.27 0.26
CA GLU A 372 16.41 -2.55 0.50
C GLU A 372 15.40 -3.65 0.85
N ILE A 373 15.58 -4.81 0.25
CA ILE A 373 14.77 -5.99 0.54
C ILE A 373 15.60 -7.25 0.51
N SER A 374 15.28 -8.18 1.38
CA SER A 374 15.87 -9.51 1.49
C SER A 374 17.38 -9.50 1.79
N GLU A 375 17.92 -10.68 2.05
CA GLU A 375 19.33 -10.95 2.37
C GLU A 375 19.86 -12.14 1.56
N GLY A 376 21.18 -12.33 1.60
CA GLY A 376 21.86 -13.41 0.89
C GLY A 376 21.63 -13.32 -0.63
N TYR A 377 21.37 -14.44 -1.28
CA TYR A 377 21.16 -14.51 -2.72
C TYR A 377 19.90 -13.78 -3.22
N ARG A 378 18.97 -13.47 -2.32
CA ARG A 378 17.75 -12.71 -2.61
C ARG A 378 17.89 -11.21 -2.38
N ALA A 379 19.02 -10.76 -1.85
CA ALA A 379 19.24 -9.36 -1.56
C ALA A 379 19.04 -8.50 -2.81
N THR A 380 18.22 -7.45 -2.69
CA THR A 380 18.02 -6.45 -3.74
C THR A 380 18.06 -5.07 -3.12
N ARG A 381 18.66 -4.13 -3.80
CA ARG A 381 18.81 -2.73 -3.38
C ARG A 381 18.32 -1.81 -4.48
N MET A 382 17.85 -0.64 -4.12
CA MET A 382 17.37 0.37 -5.06
C MET A 382 17.96 1.73 -4.73
N ILE A 383 18.35 2.46 -5.76
CA ILE A 383 18.50 3.91 -5.70
C ILE A 383 17.51 4.53 -6.70
N ARG A 384 16.66 5.43 -6.22
CA ARG A 384 15.76 6.24 -7.02
C ARG A 384 16.26 7.69 -6.97
N MET A 385 16.62 8.23 -8.11
CA MET A 385 16.99 9.64 -8.31
C MET A 385 16.04 10.26 -9.32
N GLU A 386 16.07 11.59 -9.51
CA GLU A 386 15.13 12.38 -10.30
C GLU A 386 14.47 11.64 -11.49
N ASN A 387 15.26 11.22 -12.48
CA ASN A 387 14.74 10.54 -13.67
C ASN A 387 15.07 9.05 -13.70
N TYR A 388 16.02 8.60 -12.88
CA TYR A 388 16.59 7.27 -12.98
C TYR A 388 16.33 6.42 -11.75
N LYS A 389 16.17 5.13 -12.00
CA LYS A 389 16.14 4.10 -10.97
C LYS A 389 17.19 3.04 -11.25
N LEU A 390 18.04 2.76 -10.26
CA LEU A 390 19.00 1.68 -10.27
C LEU A 390 18.53 0.57 -9.34
N ILE A 391 18.53 -0.66 -9.84
CA ILE A 391 18.28 -1.87 -9.07
C ILE A 391 19.57 -2.68 -9.04
N TYR A 392 20.05 -2.99 -7.85
CA TYR A 392 21.28 -3.76 -7.63
C TYR A 392 20.99 -5.10 -6.97
N TYR A 393 21.54 -6.14 -7.51
CA TYR A 393 21.46 -7.52 -7.06
C TYR A 393 22.83 -7.99 -6.59
N PRO A 394 23.16 -7.87 -5.27
CA PRO A 394 24.51 -8.15 -4.75
C PRO A 394 25.04 -9.54 -5.06
N TYR A 395 24.18 -10.56 -5.04
CA TYR A 395 24.61 -11.95 -5.29
C TYR A 395 25.14 -12.17 -6.70
N GLY A 396 24.77 -11.54 -7.68
CA GLY A 396 25.31 -11.67 -9.04
C GLY A 396 26.18 -10.48 -9.46
N ASN A 397 26.32 -9.49 -8.56
CA ASN A 397 26.88 -8.18 -8.91
C ASN A 397 26.22 -7.61 -10.17
N LYS A 398 24.91 -7.79 -10.28
CA LYS A 398 24.11 -7.34 -11.44
C LYS A 398 23.43 -6.02 -11.12
N ILE A 399 23.33 -5.18 -12.13
CA ILE A 399 22.72 -3.87 -12.06
C ILE A 399 21.75 -3.73 -13.21
N GLN A 400 20.60 -3.14 -12.95
CA GLN A 400 19.69 -2.61 -13.95
C GLN A 400 19.51 -1.11 -13.72
N ILE A 401 19.37 -0.34 -14.79
CA ILE A 401 19.10 1.10 -14.75
C ILE A 401 17.97 1.40 -15.72
N PHE A 402 16.98 2.14 -15.23
CA PHE A 402 15.82 2.57 -16.01
C PHE A 402 15.65 4.08 -15.97
N ASP A 403 15.28 4.68 -17.10
CA ASP A 403 14.80 6.07 -17.17
C ASP A 403 13.28 6.09 -16.91
N ILE A 404 12.88 6.30 -15.68
CA ILE A 404 11.48 6.23 -15.26
C ILE A 404 10.60 7.33 -15.88
N LEU A 405 11.21 8.43 -16.35
CA LEU A 405 10.47 9.48 -17.03
C LEU A 405 10.06 9.09 -18.45
N GLN A 406 10.95 8.41 -19.19
CA GLN A 406 10.75 8.02 -20.59
C GLN A 406 10.21 6.59 -20.71
N ASP A 407 10.55 5.73 -19.78
CA ASP A 407 10.21 4.30 -19.74
C ASP A 407 9.59 3.92 -18.39
N LYS A 408 8.35 4.35 -18.19
CA LYS A 408 7.60 4.09 -16.95
C LYS A 408 7.35 2.60 -16.66
N ASN A 409 7.44 1.76 -17.68
CA ASN A 409 7.19 0.33 -17.55
C ASN A 409 8.49 -0.49 -17.49
N GLU A 410 9.67 0.18 -17.47
CA GLU A 410 10.98 -0.46 -17.29
C GLU A 410 11.27 -1.55 -18.34
N LEU A 411 10.94 -1.24 -19.58
CA LEU A 411 11.11 -2.16 -20.70
C LEU A 411 12.55 -2.22 -21.21
N HIS A 412 13.35 -1.16 -20.95
CA HIS A 412 14.70 -1.00 -21.51
C HIS A 412 15.74 -0.82 -20.43
N ASP A 413 16.57 -1.84 -20.22
CA ASP A 413 17.72 -1.73 -19.30
C ASP A 413 18.85 -0.91 -19.94
N LEU A 414 19.26 0.16 -19.27
CA LEU A 414 20.29 1.09 -19.70
C LEU A 414 21.68 0.80 -19.10
N SER A 415 21.79 -0.20 -18.22
CA SER A 415 22.97 -0.43 -17.39
C SER A 415 24.26 -0.71 -18.14
N ASP A 416 24.17 -1.25 -19.36
CA ASP A 416 25.32 -1.60 -20.23
C ASP A 416 25.54 -0.59 -21.37
N LYS A 417 24.77 0.51 -21.42
CA LYS A 417 24.94 1.56 -22.44
C LYS A 417 25.98 2.59 -22.00
N ASP A 418 26.99 2.83 -22.80
CA ASP A 418 28.12 3.75 -22.51
C ASP A 418 27.65 5.18 -22.14
N GLU A 419 26.58 5.66 -22.76
CA GLU A 419 26.01 6.99 -22.51
C GLU A 419 25.48 7.18 -21.09
N PHE A 420 25.13 6.09 -20.38
CA PHE A 420 24.63 6.10 -18.98
C PHE A 420 25.70 5.78 -17.93
N LYS A 421 26.96 5.61 -18.34
CA LYS A 421 28.05 5.27 -17.41
C LYS A 421 28.20 6.25 -16.24
N ASN A 422 28.13 7.55 -16.52
CA ASN A 422 28.23 8.58 -15.48
C ASN A 422 27.05 8.52 -14.50
N VAL A 423 25.83 8.32 -15.01
CA VAL A 423 24.63 8.13 -14.19
C VAL A 423 24.76 6.90 -13.29
N LYS A 424 25.24 5.80 -13.86
CA LYS A 424 25.51 4.54 -13.14
C LYS A 424 26.52 4.77 -11.99
N GLU A 425 27.64 5.42 -12.27
CA GLU A 425 28.67 5.72 -11.26
C GLU A 425 28.11 6.62 -10.14
N GLU A 426 27.37 7.66 -10.49
CA GLU A 426 26.74 8.55 -9.50
C GLU A 426 25.75 7.81 -8.60
N MET A 427 24.92 6.93 -9.15
CA MET A 427 23.93 6.16 -8.39
C MET A 427 24.62 5.11 -7.49
N LEU A 428 25.70 4.49 -7.95
CA LEU A 428 26.46 3.50 -7.16
C LEU A 428 27.15 4.12 -5.95
N ILE A 429 27.55 5.38 -6.00
CA ILE A 429 28.15 6.09 -4.83
C ILE A 429 27.11 6.24 -3.70
N ARG A 430 25.80 6.26 -4.03
CA ARG A 430 24.71 6.44 -3.07
C ARG A 430 24.16 5.10 -2.54
N LEU A 431 24.56 3.97 -3.14
CA LEU A 431 24.18 2.62 -2.73
C LEU A 431 24.93 2.15 -1.49
#